data_152b2f600efa15bb285ea0f98fa7e43c
#
_entry.id   152b2f600efa15bb285ea0f98fa7e43c
#
_cell.length_a   1.000
_cell.length_b   1.000
_cell.length_c   1.000
_cell.angle_alpha   90.00
_cell.angle_beta   90.00
_cell.angle_gamma   90.00
#
_symmetry.space_group_name_H-M   'P 1'
#
loop_
_entity.id
_entity.type
_entity.pdbx_description
1 polymer ?
#
loop_
_entity_poly.entity_id
_entity_poly.type
_entity_poly.pdbx_seq_one_letter_code
_entity_poly.pdbx_strand_id
1 'polypeptide(L)'
;MKLYVQPLFSDNHSTGSIIKKLGSSDYTFSSIRILYKEKSSVKSRIINLNELFKLSKTERLQISKQIKNIEISRKKIAGLRFSKPLIMGILNVTPDSFSDGGMYTSKKTAIDHVIKMIKSGADIIDIGGESTRPGSEKVKIEEELKRVLPILNNISNLKNKVPISLDTRKPEVMMKGLKKGVDIINDVSGLRYSRDTIPLLEKTKSPIVIMHSISTPKLMQKKISYRNVLIDIYDFLEKKINQCEKNNIDRSRIIIDPGIGFGKNL
;
A
#
# COMPACT_ATOMS: atom_id res chain seq x y z
N MET A 1 -2.87 27.75 5.46
CA MET A 1 -3.36 27.00 4.28
C MET A 1 -2.48 25.77 4.11
N LYS A 2 -3.05 24.57 3.91
CA LYS A 2 -2.30 23.34 3.64
C LYS A 2 -2.05 23.24 2.15
N LEU A 3 -0.81 22.93 1.76
CA LEU A 3 -0.43 22.68 0.37
C LEU A 3 0.18 21.29 0.21
N TYR A 4 0.13 20.79 -1.02
CA TYR A 4 0.62 19.45 -1.40
C TYR A 4 1.48 19.56 -2.64
N VAL A 5 2.54 18.77 -2.69
CA VAL A 5 3.50 18.75 -3.80
C VAL A 5 3.34 17.46 -4.59
N GLN A 6 3.11 17.61 -5.88
CA GLN A 6 3.13 16.51 -6.84
C GLN A 6 4.34 16.70 -7.77
N PRO A 7 5.34 15.81 -7.76
CA PRO A 7 6.42 15.86 -8.74
C PRO A 7 5.89 15.56 -10.14
N LEU A 8 6.40 16.27 -11.12
CA LEU A 8 6.12 16.01 -12.54
C LEU A 8 7.35 15.34 -13.13
N PHE A 9 7.30 14.03 -13.23
CA PHE A 9 8.42 13.23 -13.75
C PHE A 9 8.61 13.46 -15.24
N SER A 10 9.86 13.55 -15.67
CA SER A 10 10.26 13.72 -17.07
C SER A 10 11.67 13.17 -17.25
N ASP A 11 11.94 12.61 -18.41
CA ASP A 11 13.27 12.20 -18.83
C ASP A 11 14.03 13.37 -19.49
N ASN A 12 13.31 14.41 -19.93
CA ASN A 12 13.87 15.58 -20.57
C ASN A 12 13.78 16.80 -19.61
N HIS A 13 14.94 17.40 -19.35
CA HIS A 13 15.06 18.59 -18.53
C HIS A 13 15.74 19.71 -19.31
N SER A 14 15.29 20.95 -19.17
CA SER A 14 15.94 22.11 -19.79
C SER A 14 17.32 22.33 -19.19
N THR A 15 18.25 22.82 -20.00
CA THR A 15 19.61 23.17 -19.54
C THR A 15 19.54 24.12 -18.35
N GLY A 16 20.35 23.86 -17.33
CA GLY A 16 20.37 24.66 -16.08
C GLY A 16 19.21 24.39 -15.10
N SER A 17 18.36 23.39 -15.36
CA SER A 17 17.31 23.01 -14.41
C SER A 17 17.87 22.34 -13.16
N ILE A 18 17.31 22.68 -11.99
CA ILE A 18 17.49 21.89 -10.77
C ILE A 18 16.71 20.57 -10.95
N ILE A 19 17.43 19.44 -10.88
CA ILE A 19 16.85 18.11 -11.07
C ILE A 19 16.87 17.39 -9.73
N LYS A 20 15.75 16.75 -9.39
CA LYS A 20 15.52 15.95 -8.19
C LYS A 20 15.09 14.53 -8.56
N LYS A 21 15.32 13.56 -7.67
CA LYS A 21 14.98 12.14 -7.86
C LYS A 21 13.88 11.68 -6.89
N LEU A 22 13.12 10.69 -7.30
CA LEU A 22 12.22 9.94 -6.42
C LEU A 22 13.02 8.87 -5.66
N GLY A 23 13.45 9.19 -4.45
CA GLY A 23 14.24 8.28 -3.63
C GLY A 23 15.48 7.75 -4.37
N SER A 24 15.63 6.44 -4.40
CA SER A 24 16.72 5.73 -5.11
C SER A 24 16.36 5.26 -6.52
N SER A 25 15.19 5.63 -7.04
CA SER A 25 14.77 5.28 -8.40
C SER A 25 15.43 6.17 -9.47
N ASP A 26 15.27 5.83 -10.73
CA ASP A 26 15.74 6.63 -11.86
C ASP A 26 14.74 7.72 -12.28
N TYR A 27 13.55 7.76 -11.66
CA TYR A 27 12.58 8.81 -11.95
C TYR A 27 13.05 10.16 -11.46
N THR A 28 13.11 11.14 -12.38
CA THR A 28 13.58 12.50 -12.12
C THR A 28 12.50 13.54 -12.38
N PHE A 29 12.61 14.69 -11.74
CA PHE A 29 11.73 15.83 -11.96
C PHE A 29 12.47 17.15 -11.76
N SER A 30 12.12 18.15 -12.56
CA SER A 30 12.58 19.54 -12.42
C SER A 30 11.41 20.49 -12.19
N SER A 31 10.19 19.99 -12.27
CA SER A 31 8.95 20.76 -12.05
C SER A 31 8.02 20.04 -11.09
N ILE A 32 7.23 20.82 -10.39
CA ILE A 32 6.23 20.34 -9.44
C ILE A 32 4.89 21.02 -9.69
N ARG A 33 3.80 20.29 -9.43
CA ARG A 33 2.47 20.89 -9.26
C ARG A 33 2.24 21.09 -7.77
N ILE A 34 1.92 22.33 -7.38
CA ILE A 34 1.50 22.67 -6.04
C ILE A 34 -0.03 22.71 -6.02
N LEU A 35 -0.64 21.96 -5.10
CA LEU A 35 -2.08 21.97 -4.88
C LEU A 35 -2.37 22.70 -3.59
N TYR A 36 -3.24 23.71 -3.65
CA TYR A 36 -3.67 24.54 -2.53
C TYR A 36 -5.07 24.14 -2.11
N LYS A 37 -5.21 23.54 -0.92
CA LYS A 37 -6.52 23.16 -0.38
C LYS A 37 -7.20 24.38 0.25
N GLU A 38 -8.26 24.83 -0.36
CA GLU A 38 -9.18 25.83 0.17
C GLU A 38 -10.40 25.16 0.84
N LYS A 39 -11.32 25.93 1.41
CA LYS A 39 -12.52 25.39 2.10
C LYS A 39 -13.40 24.57 1.15
N SER A 40 -13.61 25.04 -0.08
CA SER A 40 -14.54 24.45 -1.05
C SER A 40 -13.90 24.08 -2.39
N SER A 41 -12.64 24.46 -2.62
CA SER A 41 -11.95 24.29 -3.90
C SER A 41 -10.51 23.83 -3.72
N VAL A 42 -9.91 23.41 -4.81
CA VAL A 42 -8.46 23.12 -4.91
C VAL A 42 -7.92 23.92 -6.08
N LYS A 43 -7.01 24.83 -5.79
CA LYS A 43 -6.24 25.54 -6.82
C LYS A 43 -4.93 24.80 -7.07
N SER A 44 -4.41 24.88 -8.29
CA SER A 44 -3.11 24.32 -8.60
C SER A 44 -2.25 25.29 -9.40
N ARG A 45 -0.93 25.16 -9.21
CA ARG A 45 0.07 25.89 -9.96
C ARG A 45 1.24 24.96 -10.26
N ILE A 46 1.73 24.99 -11.49
CA ILE A 46 2.96 24.31 -11.90
C ILE A 46 4.10 25.32 -11.86
N ILE A 47 5.22 24.92 -11.26
CA ILE A 47 6.45 25.72 -11.23
C ILE A 47 7.66 24.84 -11.49
N ASN A 48 8.71 25.43 -12.06
CA ASN A 48 10.03 24.80 -12.10
C ASN A 48 10.70 24.95 -10.72
N LEU A 49 11.54 24.01 -10.34
CA LEU A 49 12.27 24.04 -9.07
C LEU A 49 13.20 25.27 -8.95
N ASN A 50 13.70 25.77 -10.08
CA ASN A 50 14.47 27.02 -10.12
C ASN A 50 13.66 28.24 -9.70
N GLU A 51 12.33 28.16 -9.70
CA GLU A 51 11.44 29.28 -9.36
C GLU A 51 10.96 29.25 -7.91
N LEU A 52 11.42 28.30 -7.09
CA LEU A 52 11.04 28.20 -5.67
C LEU A 52 11.31 29.49 -4.89
N PHE A 53 12.33 30.27 -5.29
CA PHE A 53 12.66 31.56 -4.64
C PHE A 53 11.57 32.62 -4.82
N LYS A 54 10.71 32.49 -5.85
CA LYS A 54 9.59 33.44 -6.12
C LYS A 54 8.41 33.21 -5.16
N LEU A 55 8.40 32.13 -4.40
CA LEU A 55 7.34 31.80 -3.43
C LEU A 55 7.58 32.51 -2.09
N SER A 56 6.51 32.70 -1.32
CA SER A 56 6.62 33.17 0.05
C SER A 56 7.50 32.25 0.91
N LYS A 57 8.11 32.78 1.97
CA LYS A 57 8.96 32.02 2.90
C LYS A 57 8.23 30.80 3.47
N THR A 58 6.95 30.95 3.83
CA THR A 58 6.12 29.88 4.38
C THR A 58 5.84 28.77 3.38
N GLU A 59 5.46 29.11 2.14
CA GLU A 59 5.24 28.11 1.08
C GLU A 59 6.52 27.35 0.75
N ARG A 60 7.61 28.10 0.56
CA ARG A 60 8.93 27.51 0.26
C ARG A 60 9.35 26.48 1.32
N LEU A 61 9.16 26.79 2.61
CA LEU A 61 9.48 25.87 3.70
C LEU A 61 8.66 24.58 3.64
N GLN A 62 7.34 24.70 3.44
CA GLN A 62 6.45 23.54 3.33
C GLN A 62 6.77 22.68 2.10
N ILE A 63 7.03 23.31 0.97
CA ILE A 63 7.36 22.64 -0.30
C ILE A 63 8.71 21.92 -0.18
N SER A 64 9.75 22.61 0.32
CA SER A 64 11.08 22.03 0.50
C SER A 64 11.05 20.79 1.41
N LYS A 65 10.24 20.82 2.48
CA LYS A 65 10.06 19.67 3.36
C LYS A 65 9.43 18.47 2.61
N GLN A 66 8.44 18.72 1.76
CA GLN A 66 7.79 17.66 0.98
C GLN A 66 8.72 17.12 -0.11
N ILE A 67 9.44 18.00 -0.82
CA ILE A 67 10.46 17.58 -1.80
C ILE A 67 11.52 16.71 -1.13
N LYS A 68 12.06 17.13 0.02
CA LYS A 68 13.01 16.32 0.77
C LYS A 68 12.46 14.93 1.11
N ASN A 69 11.18 14.82 1.50
CA ASN A 69 10.55 13.53 1.76
C ASN A 69 10.41 12.66 0.49
N ILE A 70 10.25 13.27 -0.68
CA ILE A 70 10.20 12.57 -1.98
C ILE A 70 11.58 12.04 -2.35
N GLU A 71 12.65 12.80 -2.08
CA GLU A 71 14.04 12.45 -2.38
C GLU A 71 14.62 11.37 -1.43
N ILE A 72 14.05 11.18 -0.25
CA ILE A 72 14.58 10.21 0.72
C ILE A 72 14.44 8.78 0.17
N SER A 73 15.56 8.09 0.05
CA SER A 73 15.59 6.66 -0.25
C SER A 73 14.87 5.85 0.83
N ARG A 74 14.02 4.92 0.42
CA ARG A 74 13.26 4.08 1.35
C ARG A 74 14.13 2.98 1.92
N LYS A 75 13.99 2.70 3.21
CA LYS A 75 14.61 1.53 3.85
C LYS A 75 14.04 0.25 3.25
N LYS A 76 14.81 -0.82 3.34
CA LYS A 76 14.29 -2.16 2.98
C LYS A 76 13.14 -2.54 3.91
N ILE A 77 12.12 -3.18 3.32
CA ILE A 77 11.01 -3.77 4.07
C ILE A 77 10.95 -5.25 3.70
N ALA A 78 10.99 -6.14 4.66
CA ALA A 78 11.02 -7.59 4.45
C ALA A 78 12.11 -8.02 3.44
N GLY A 79 13.28 -7.37 3.47
CA GLY A 79 14.38 -7.63 2.52
C GLY A 79 14.26 -6.95 1.16
N LEU A 80 13.09 -6.42 0.81
CA LEU A 80 12.80 -5.77 -0.47
C LEU A 80 13.46 -4.39 -0.57
N ARG A 81 14.01 -4.07 -1.76
CA ARG A 81 14.58 -2.77 -2.10
C ARG A 81 13.66 -2.05 -3.07
N PHE A 82 13.37 -0.79 -2.81
CA PHE A 82 12.44 0.03 -3.61
C PHE A 82 13.18 0.94 -4.62
N SER A 83 14.27 0.46 -5.21
CA SER A 83 14.99 1.19 -6.26
C SER A 83 14.35 1.04 -7.64
N LYS A 84 13.55 0.00 -7.83
CA LYS A 84 12.75 -0.27 -9.03
C LYS A 84 11.34 -0.69 -8.62
N PRO A 85 10.36 -0.66 -9.55
CA PRO A 85 9.05 -1.26 -9.32
C PRO A 85 9.18 -2.72 -8.92
N LEU A 86 8.36 -3.15 -7.95
CA LEU A 86 8.26 -4.54 -7.50
C LEU A 86 6.90 -5.09 -7.88
N ILE A 87 6.86 -6.39 -8.20
CA ILE A 87 5.65 -7.09 -8.61
C ILE A 87 5.14 -7.93 -7.44
N MET A 88 3.89 -7.66 -7.02
CA MET A 88 3.18 -8.45 -6.02
C MET A 88 2.23 -9.41 -6.73
N GLY A 89 2.54 -10.72 -6.67
CA GLY A 89 1.65 -11.78 -7.15
C GLY A 89 0.53 -12.01 -6.13
N ILE A 90 -0.73 -12.04 -6.60
CA ILE A 90 -1.92 -12.17 -5.74
C ILE A 90 -2.45 -13.59 -5.79
N LEU A 91 -2.58 -14.23 -4.62
CA LEU A 91 -3.22 -15.52 -4.44
C LEU A 91 -4.49 -15.39 -3.60
N ASN A 92 -5.66 -15.39 -4.23
CA ASN A 92 -6.94 -15.45 -3.53
C ASN A 92 -7.33 -16.91 -3.26
N VAL A 93 -7.38 -17.28 -1.97
CA VAL A 93 -7.78 -18.62 -1.52
C VAL A 93 -9.27 -18.59 -1.17
N THR A 94 -10.12 -18.47 -2.18
CA THR A 94 -11.58 -18.48 -2.03
C THR A 94 -12.18 -19.77 -2.61
N PRO A 95 -13.36 -20.22 -2.17
CA PRO A 95 -14.00 -21.45 -2.70
C PRO A 95 -14.09 -21.47 -4.23
N ASP A 96 -14.45 -20.33 -4.83
CA ASP A 96 -14.62 -20.21 -6.28
C ASP A 96 -13.30 -20.26 -7.06
N SER A 97 -12.17 -20.02 -6.39
CA SER A 97 -10.85 -19.99 -7.05
C SER A 97 -10.31 -21.39 -7.35
N PHE A 98 -10.89 -22.45 -6.73
CA PHE A 98 -10.37 -23.82 -6.78
C PHE A 98 -11.49 -24.88 -6.81
N SER A 99 -12.61 -24.59 -7.46
CA SER A 99 -13.88 -25.34 -7.37
C SER A 99 -13.87 -26.78 -7.90
N ASP A 100 -12.84 -27.21 -8.64
CA ASP A 100 -12.93 -28.45 -9.42
C ASP A 100 -12.26 -29.70 -8.81
N GLY A 101 -11.88 -29.73 -7.52
CA GLY A 101 -11.13 -30.90 -7.10
C GLY A 101 -10.88 -31.14 -5.60
N GLY A 102 -11.73 -30.71 -4.69
CA GLY A 102 -11.57 -31.00 -3.25
C GLY A 102 -10.38 -30.26 -2.58
N MET A 103 -10.30 -30.29 -1.23
CA MET A 103 -9.31 -29.53 -0.46
C MET A 103 -7.84 -29.84 -0.77
N TYR A 104 -7.50 -31.06 -1.15
CA TYR A 104 -6.11 -31.46 -1.46
C TYR A 104 -5.67 -30.97 -2.84
N THR A 105 -6.52 -31.07 -3.83
CA THR A 105 -6.26 -30.60 -5.20
C THR A 105 -6.15 -29.07 -5.22
N SER A 106 -7.05 -28.37 -4.52
CA SER A 106 -7.02 -26.92 -4.39
C SER A 106 -5.74 -26.40 -3.73
N LYS A 107 -5.23 -27.10 -2.71
CA LYS A 107 -3.98 -26.75 -2.02
C LYS A 107 -2.76 -26.91 -2.94
N LYS A 108 -2.64 -28.03 -3.66
CA LYS A 108 -1.55 -28.27 -4.63
C LYS A 108 -1.58 -27.22 -5.73
N THR A 109 -2.73 -26.98 -6.32
CA THR A 109 -2.92 -25.98 -7.37
C THR A 109 -2.52 -24.57 -6.89
N ALA A 110 -2.87 -24.21 -5.64
CA ALA A 110 -2.47 -22.92 -5.05
C ALA A 110 -0.95 -22.79 -4.91
N ILE A 111 -0.27 -23.84 -4.44
CA ILE A 111 1.18 -23.86 -4.30
C ILE A 111 1.87 -23.81 -5.67
N ASP A 112 1.39 -24.58 -6.64
CA ASP A 112 1.92 -24.58 -8.01
C ASP A 112 1.75 -23.20 -8.66
N HIS A 113 0.62 -22.52 -8.37
CA HIS A 113 0.40 -21.14 -8.83
C HIS A 113 1.38 -20.15 -8.19
N VAL A 114 1.64 -20.26 -6.89
CA VAL A 114 2.68 -19.44 -6.21
C VAL A 114 4.05 -19.67 -6.85
N ILE A 115 4.43 -20.93 -7.07
CA ILE A 115 5.72 -21.26 -7.71
C ILE A 115 5.79 -20.65 -9.11
N LYS A 116 4.69 -20.70 -9.88
CA LYS A 116 4.61 -20.08 -11.21
C LYS A 116 4.78 -18.56 -11.14
N MET A 117 4.09 -17.89 -10.21
CA MET A 117 4.23 -16.44 -10.03
C MET A 117 5.68 -16.04 -9.68
N ILE A 118 6.34 -16.77 -8.76
CA ILE A 118 7.74 -16.53 -8.39
C ILE A 118 8.66 -16.72 -9.61
N LYS A 119 8.49 -17.80 -10.37
CA LYS A 119 9.27 -18.04 -11.60
C LYS A 119 9.04 -16.99 -12.67
N SER A 120 7.85 -16.39 -12.70
CA SER A 120 7.50 -15.30 -13.63
C SER A 120 7.95 -13.91 -13.15
N GLY A 121 8.66 -13.83 -12.02
CA GLY A 121 9.28 -12.58 -11.55
C GLY A 121 8.50 -11.84 -10.46
N ALA A 122 7.56 -12.47 -9.78
CA ALA A 122 6.93 -11.86 -8.60
C ALA A 122 7.97 -11.67 -7.48
N ASP A 123 8.06 -10.47 -6.95
CA ASP A 123 8.95 -10.09 -5.85
C ASP A 123 8.31 -10.33 -4.48
N ILE A 124 6.98 -10.41 -4.43
CA ILE A 124 6.16 -10.62 -3.22
C ILE A 124 4.98 -11.53 -3.60
N ILE A 125 4.53 -12.38 -2.69
CA ILE A 125 3.26 -13.10 -2.83
C ILE A 125 2.29 -12.62 -1.76
N ASP A 126 1.13 -12.11 -2.19
CA ASP A 126 0.05 -11.67 -1.31
C ASP A 126 -1.06 -12.73 -1.25
N ILE A 127 -1.37 -13.20 -0.05
CA ILE A 127 -2.30 -14.32 0.17
C ILE A 127 -3.53 -13.78 0.89
N GLY A 128 -4.71 -13.95 0.28
CA GLY A 128 -5.98 -13.55 0.85
C GLY A 128 -6.97 -14.71 0.99
N GLY A 129 -7.59 -14.83 2.17
CA GLY A 129 -8.65 -15.84 2.43
C GLY A 129 -10.06 -15.28 2.37
N GLU A 130 -10.21 -13.94 2.32
CA GLU A 130 -11.46 -13.22 2.18
C GLU A 130 -11.45 -12.44 0.86
N SER A 131 -12.49 -12.59 0.04
CA SER A 131 -12.59 -11.80 -1.19
C SER A 131 -12.83 -10.32 -0.86
N THR A 132 -12.02 -9.45 -1.46
CA THR A 132 -12.19 -7.99 -1.36
C THR A 132 -12.93 -7.40 -2.56
N ARG A 133 -13.44 -8.25 -3.47
CA ARG A 133 -14.23 -7.81 -4.63
C ARG A 133 -15.51 -7.10 -4.21
N PRO A 134 -16.00 -6.13 -5.01
CA PRO A 134 -17.29 -5.50 -4.75
C PRO A 134 -18.41 -6.54 -4.58
N GLY A 135 -19.21 -6.39 -3.51
CA GLY A 135 -20.32 -7.29 -3.23
C GLY A 135 -19.98 -8.56 -2.46
N SER A 136 -18.69 -8.85 -2.21
CA SER A 136 -18.30 -10.04 -1.44
C SER A 136 -18.85 -10.01 -0.01
N GLU A 137 -19.22 -11.19 0.49
CA GLU A 137 -19.67 -11.38 1.86
C GLU A 137 -18.50 -11.47 2.83
N LYS A 138 -18.78 -11.13 4.09
CA LYS A 138 -17.79 -11.27 5.17
C LYS A 138 -17.55 -12.74 5.48
N VAL A 139 -16.30 -13.13 5.53
CA VAL A 139 -15.86 -14.47 5.94
C VAL A 139 -15.61 -14.48 7.45
N LYS A 140 -16.01 -15.55 8.15
CA LYS A 140 -15.69 -15.73 9.57
C LYS A 140 -14.19 -15.96 9.77
N ILE A 141 -13.66 -15.64 10.95
CA ILE A 141 -12.23 -15.78 11.28
C ILE A 141 -11.77 -17.24 11.07
N GLU A 142 -12.53 -18.19 11.60
CA GLU A 142 -12.21 -19.62 11.52
C GLU A 142 -12.13 -20.11 10.08
N GLU A 143 -13.03 -19.61 9.24
CA GLU A 143 -13.07 -19.99 7.83
C GLU A 143 -11.89 -19.38 7.06
N GLU A 144 -11.57 -18.11 7.31
CA GLU A 144 -10.40 -17.48 6.70
C GLU A 144 -9.10 -18.18 7.10
N LEU A 145 -8.96 -18.54 8.38
CA LEU A 145 -7.83 -19.32 8.87
C LEU A 145 -7.72 -20.70 8.22
N LYS A 146 -8.85 -21.43 8.04
CA LYS A 146 -8.87 -22.70 7.33
C LYS A 146 -8.36 -22.60 5.90
N ARG A 147 -8.59 -21.47 5.25
CA ARG A 147 -8.13 -21.21 3.88
C ARG A 147 -6.64 -20.87 3.83
N VAL A 148 -6.17 -19.91 4.64
CA VAL A 148 -4.81 -19.37 4.50
C VAL A 148 -3.73 -20.20 5.18
N LEU A 149 -3.98 -20.78 6.38
CA LEU A 149 -2.95 -21.47 7.14
C LEU A 149 -2.34 -22.70 6.44
N PRO A 150 -3.12 -23.55 5.75
CA PRO A 150 -2.55 -24.69 5.01
C PRO A 150 -1.62 -24.24 3.90
N ILE A 151 -1.90 -23.11 3.24
CA ILE A 151 -1.06 -22.56 2.18
C ILE A 151 0.23 -21.97 2.78
N LEU A 152 0.11 -21.13 3.82
CA LEU A 152 1.25 -20.55 4.52
C LEU A 152 2.24 -21.62 5.03
N ASN A 153 1.76 -22.71 5.61
CA ASN A 153 2.60 -23.83 6.09
C ASN A 153 3.44 -24.47 4.98
N ASN A 154 2.97 -24.48 3.74
CA ASN A 154 3.71 -25.07 2.61
C ASN A 154 4.65 -24.08 1.95
N ILE A 155 4.22 -22.85 1.78
CA ILE A 155 5.02 -21.81 1.11
C ILE A 155 6.23 -21.41 1.96
N SER A 156 6.11 -21.42 3.30
CA SER A 156 7.22 -21.09 4.22
C SER A 156 8.43 -22.02 4.03
N ASN A 157 8.24 -23.22 3.49
CA ASN A 157 9.30 -24.21 3.26
C ASN A 157 9.87 -24.20 1.84
N LEU A 158 9.44 -23.29 0.97
CA LEU A 158 9.97 -23.21 -0.39
C LEU A 158 11.42 -22.72 -0.39
N LYS A 159 12.31 -23.37 -1.17
CA LYS A 159 13.73 -23.03 -1.29
C LYS A 159 13.96 -21.62 -1.86
N ASN A 160 13.16 -21.22 -2.85
CA ASN A 160 13.22 -19.90 -3.51
C ASN A 160 12.08 -19.01 -3.05
N LYS A 161 12.01 -18.77 -1.73
CA LYS A 161 10.92 -17.98 -1.17
C LYS A 161 11.19 -16.49 -1.41
N VAL A 162 10.12 -15.80 -1.80
CA VAL A 162 10.00 -14.35 -1.75
C VAL A 162 9.22 -13.96 -0.49
N PRO A 163 9.26 -12.71 -0.03
CA PRO A 163 8.44 -12.26 1.08
C PRO A 163 6.95 -12.56 0.87
N ILE A 164 6.29 -12.97 1.95
CA ILE A 164 4.87 -13.30 1.97
C ILE A 164 4.12 -12.15 2.63
N SER A 165 3.15 -11.61 1.91
CA SER A 165 2.14 -10.69 2.40
C SER A 165 0.86 -11.46 2.72
N LEU A 166 0.14 -11.04 3.77
CA LEU A 166 -1.16 -11.59 4.13
C LEU A 166 -2.23 -10.52 4.03
N ASP A 167 -3.12 -10.65 3.04
CA ASP A 167 -4.30 -9.79 2.89
C ASP A 167 -5.37 -10.21 3.88
N THR A 168 -5.43 -9.47 4.97
CA THR A 168 -6.48 -9.61 5.98
C THR A 168 -6.64 -8.34 6.80
N ARG A 169 -7.87 -8.10 7.24
CA ARG A 169 -8.23 -7.00 8.14
C ARG A 169 -8.44 -7.46 9.60
N LYS A 170 -8.35 -8.78 9.86
CA LYS A 170 -8.67 -9.39 11.15
C LYS A 170 -7.42 -9.65 11.98
N PRO A 171 -7.27 -9.03 13.17
CA PRO A 171 -6.08 -9.17 14.02
C PRO A 171 -5.73 -10.62 14.38
N GLU A 172 -6.73 -11.47 14.55
CA GLU A 172 -6.53 -12.88 14.89
C GLU A 172 -5.88 -13.64 13.73
N VAL A 173 -6.30 -13.33 12.49
CA VAL A 173 -5.72 -13.91 11.28
C VAL A 173 -4.30 -13.38 11.07
N MET A 174 -4.09 -12.06 11.26
CA MET A 174 -2.76 -11.43 11.21
C MET A 174 -1.80 -12.14 12.16
N MET A 175 -2.20 -12.30 13.44
CA MET A 175 -1.35 -12.92 14.47
C MET A 175 -0.97 -14.35 14.11
N LYS A 176 -1.93 -15.17 13.65
CA LYS A 176 -1.66 -16.56 13.26
C LYS A 176 -0.81 -16.64 12.00
N GLY A 177 -1.02 -15.74 11.03
CA GLY A 177 -0.18 -15.62 9.84
C GLY A 177 1.27 -15.28 10.18
N LEU A 178 1.49 -14.28 11.02
CA LEU A 178 2.83 -13.88 11.47
C LEU A 178 3.57 -15.03 12.19
N LYS A 179 2.87 -15.83 13.01
CA LYS A 179 3.44 -17.04 13.61
C LYS A 179 3.81 -18.13 12.59
N LYS A 180 3.28 -18.05 11.37
CA LYS A 180 3.55 -18.95 10.25
C LYS A 180 4.56 -18.39 9.23
N GLY A 181 5.22 -17.29 9.57
CA GLY A 181 6.29 -16.71 8.77
C GLY A 181 5.82 -15.76 7.68
N VAL A 182 4.64 -15.15 7.84
CA VAL A 182 4.24 -13.99 7.04
C VAL A 182 5.18 -12.83 7.36
N ASP A 183 5.65 -12.16 6.32
CA ASP A 183 6.62 -11.07 6.41
C ASP A 183 5.95 -9.68 6.45
N ILE A 184 4.80 -9.52 5.80
CA ILE A 184 4.08 -8.25 5.65
C ILE A 184 2.60 -8.47 5.91
N ILE A 185 1.95 -7.58 6.64
CA ILE A 185 0.48 -7.54 6.73
C ILE A 185 -0.04 -6.56 5.67
N ASN A 186 -1.08 -6.96 4.93
CA ASN A 186 -1.77 -6.10 3.96
C ASN A 186 -3.20 -5.85 4.46
N ASP A 187 -3.45 -4.66 5.03
CA ASP A 187 -4.77 -4.29 5.55
C ASP A 187 -5.51 -3.37 4.58
N VAL A 188 -6.31 -3.97 3.72
CA VAL A 188 -7.17 -3.25 2.76
C VAL A 188 -8.29 -2.44 3.43
N SER A 189 -8.52 -2.63 4.74
CA SER A 189 -9.47 -1.79 5.49
C SER A 189 -8.89 -0.44 5.91
N GLY A 190 -7.57 -0.25 5.80
CA GLY A 190 -6.87 0.95 6.21
C GLY A 190 -6.96 1.19 7.72
N LEU A 191 -6.76 0.16 8.52
CA LEU A 191 -6.82 0.17 9.99
C LEU A 191 -8.19 0.64 10.52
N ARG A 192 -9.28 0.21 9.88
CA ARG A 192 -10.64 0.59 10.28
C ARG A 192 -11.49 -0.58 10.78
N TYR A 193 -11.02 -1.82 10.56
CA TYR A 193 -11.80 -3.01 10.91
C TYR A 193 -11.80 -3.27 12.42
N SER A 194 -10.64 -3.25 13.07
CA SER A 194 -10.52 -3.50 14.52
C SER A 194 -9.59 -2.50 15.19
N ARG A 195 -9.91 -2.17 16.43
CA ARG A 195 -9.04 -1.36 17.31
C ARG A 195 -7.79 -2.13 17.76
N ASP A 196 -7.82 -3.46 17.71
CA ASP A 196 -6.73 -4.34 18.16
C ASP A 196 -5.60 -4.46 17.12
N THR A 197 -5.83 -4.00 15.88
CA THR A 197 -4.82 -4.03 14.81
C THR A 197 -3.58 -3.22 15.19
N ILE A 198 -3.74 -2.01 15.71
CA ILE A 198 -2.61 -1.14 16.06
C ILE A 198 -1.77 -1.72 17.21
N PRO A 199 -2.34 -2.17 18.36
CA PRO A 199 -1.60 -2.85 19.41
C PRO A 199 -0.86 -4.10 18.91
N LEU A 200 -1.47 -4.88 18.03
CA LEU A 200 -0.82 -6.04 17.41
C LEU A 200 0.40 -5.65 16.59
N LEU A 201 0.29 -4.64 15.74
CA LEU A 201 1.38 -4.15 14.89
C LEU A 201 2.52 -3.54 15.72
N GLU A 202 2.20 -2.83 16.80
CA GLU A 202 3.19 -2.30 17.74
C GLU A 202 3.98 -3.44 18.37
N LYS A 203 3.29 -4.47 18.88
CA LYS A 203 3.89 -5.63 19.56
C LYS A 203 4.71 -6.51 18.61
N THR A 204 4.21 -6.81 17.41
CA THR A 204 4.84 -7.77 16.48
C THR A 204 5.97 -7.18 15.66
N LYS A 205 6.06 -5.85 15.57
CA LYS A 205 7.02 -5.12 14.74
C LYS A 205 6.95 -5.47 13.24
N SER A 206 5.88 -6.12 12.79
CA SER A 206 5.68 -6.47 11.38
C SER A 206 5.46 -5.24 10.51
N PRO A 207 5.96 -5.22 9.26
CA PRO A 207 5.55 -4.26 8.25
C PRO A 207 4.06 -4.34 7.95
N ILE A 208 3.49 -3.20 7.54
CA ILE A 208 2.06 -3.07 7.23
C ILE A 208 1.85 -2.29 5.93
N VAL A 209 1.01 -2.80 5.05
CA VAL A 209 0.40 -2.04 3.95
C VAL A 209 -0.94 -1.48 4.44
N ILE A 210 -1.11 -0.17 4.30
CA ILE A 210 -2.33 0.55 4.68
C ILE A 210 -2.99 1.07 3.41
N MET A 211 -4.12 0.50 3.04
CA MET A 211 -4.84 0.89 1.84
C MET A 211 -5.92 1.95 2.13
N HIS A 212 -6.05 2.90 1.20
CA HIS A 212 -7.20 3.80 1.19
C HIS A 212 -8.41 3.13 0.54
N SER A 213 -9.51 3.07 1.29
CA SER A 213 -10.83 2.70 0.78
C SER A 213 -11.89 3.63 1.38
N ILE A 214 -12.90 4.05 0.62
CA ILE A 214 -13.98 4.90 1.14
C ILE A 214 -14.94 4.12 2.06
N SER A 215 -15.11 2.83 1.82
CA SER A 215 -16.08 2.01 2.52
C SER A 215 -15.66 0.53 2.51
N THR A 216 -16.53 -0.33 3.03
CA THR A 216 -16.36 -1.79 2.95
C THR A 216 -16.50 -2.28 1.49
N PRO A 217 -15.95 -3.45 1.13
CA PRO A 217 -16.09 -4.00 -0.22
C PRO A 217 -17.54 -4.03 -0.72
N LYS A 218 -18.49 -4.33 0.14
CA LYS A 218 -19.93 -4.37 -0.20
C LYS A 218 -20.52 -3.01 -0.64
N LEU A 219 -19.96 -1.90 -0.19
CA LEU A 219 -20.54 -0.56 -0.37
C LEU A 219 -19.62 0.39 -1.16
N MET A 220 -18.37 0.03 -1.41
CA MET A 220 -17.36 0.95 -1.94
C MET A 220 -17.65 1.48 -3.35
N GLN A 221 -18.47 0.77 -4.14
CA GLN A 221 -18.88 1.20 -5.49
C GLN A 221 -20.19 1.97 -5.53
N LYS A 222 -20.95 2.01 -4.42
CA LYS A 222 -22.33 2.57 -4.44
C LYS A 222 -22.40 4.09 -4.31
N LYS A 223 -21.42 4.73 -3.66
CA LYS A 223 -21.37 6.19 -3.48
C LYS A 223 -19.92 6.64 -3.52
N ILE A 224 -19.39 6.86 -4.72
CA ILE A 224 -18.05 7.42 -4.92
C ILE A 224 -18.20 8.94 -4.95
N SER A 225 -17.65 9.63 -3.94
CA SER A 225 -17.63 11.07 -3.87
C SER A 225 -16.33 11.56 -3.24
N TYR A 226 -15.58 12.35 -3.98
CA TYR A 226 -14.38 13.03 -3.52
C TYR A 226 -14.50 14.52 -3.83
N ARG A 227 -14.00 15.37 -2.95
CA ARG A 227 -13.79 16.80 -3.28
C ARG A 227 -12.62 16.94 -4.24
N ASN A 228 -11.56 16.23 -3.96
CA ASN A 228 -10.40 16.04 -4.82
C ASN A 228 -9.75 14.72 -4.43
N VAL A 229 -9.76 13.75 -5.34
CA VAL A 229 -9.31 12.39 -5.07
C VAL A 229 -7.87 12.31 -4.55
N LEU A 230 -6.95 13.12 -5.11
CA LEU A 230 -5.54 13.11 -4.69
C LEU A 230 -5.38 13.61 -3.26
N ILE A 231 -6.04 14.73 -2.93
CA ILE A 231 -5.94 15.36 -1.61
C ILE A 231 -6.63 14.50 -0.55
N ASP A 232 -7.81 13.97 -0.85
CA ASP A 232 -8.60 13.19 0.11
C ASP A 232 -7.89 11.87 0.46
N ILE A 233 -7.27 11.21 -0.54
CA ILE A 233 -6.44 10.02 -0.32
C ILE A 233 -5.18 10.37 0.49
N TYR A 234 -4.49 11.46 0.13
CA TYR A 234 -3.30 11.92 0.84
C TYR A 234 -3.62 12.19 2.32
N ASP A 235 -4.67 12.96 2.59
CA ASP A 235 -5.08 13.31 3.96
C ASP A 235 -5.46 12.07 4.78
N PHE A 236 -6.14 11.11 4.16
CA PHE A 236 -6.47 9.84 4.81
C PHE A 236 -5.20 9.08 5.19
N LEU A 237 -4.30 8.87 4.24
CA LEU A 237 -3.06 8.10 4.47
C LEU A 237 -2.14 8.81 5.46
N GLU A 238 -1.99 10.13 5.37
CA GLU A 238 -1.24 10.94 6.35
C GLU A 238 -1.80 10.78 7.76
N LYS A 239 -3.14 10.85 7.91
CA LYS A 239 -3.80 10.62 9.21
C LYS A 239 -3.49 9.23 9.76
N LYS A 240 -3.47 8.20 8.90
CA LYS A 240 -3.17 6.83 9.31
C LYS A 240 -1.71 6.63 9.69
N ILE A 241 -0.78 7.21 8.93
CA ILE A 241 0.64 7.22 9.29
C ILE A 241 0.85 7.89 10.66
N ASN A 242 0.27 9.08 10.86
CA ASN A 242 0.36 9.78 12.13
C ASN A 242 -0.26 8.99 13.30
N GLN A 243 -1.34 8.25 13.04
CA GLN A 243 -1.94 7.34 14.03
C GLN A 243 -0.97 6.21 14.40
N CYS A 244 -0.30 5.62 13.42
CA CYS A 244 0.71 4.57 13.64
C CYS A 244 1.90 5.10 14.45
N GLU A 245 2.46 6.24 14.04
CA GLU A 245 3.61 6.87 14.73
C GLU A 245 3.29 7.21 16.19
N LYS A 246 2.09 7.72 16.48
CA LYS A 246 1.61 7.98 17.86
C LYS A 246 1.49 6.71 18.72
N ASN A 247 1.43 5.54 18.10
CA ASN A 247 1.36 4.24 18.74
C ASN A 247 2.67 3.44 18.55
N ASN A 248 3.81 4.12 18.48
CA ASN A 248 5.15 3.54 18.42
C ASN A 248 5.40 2.61 17.21
N ILE A 249 4.64 2.76 16.14
CA ILE A 249 4.88 2.06 14.88
C ILE A 249 5.78 2.93 14.02
N ASP A 250 7.01 2.50 13.78
CA ASP A 250 8.00 3.23 12.98
C ASP A 250 7.49 3.41 11.54
N ARG A 251 7.56 4.64 11.04
CA ARG A 251 7.18 5.00 9.67
C ARG A 251 7.86 4.15 8.61
N SER A 252 9.09 3.70 8.85
CA SER A 252 9.83 2.86 7.91
C SER A 252 9.24 1.46 7.70
N ARG A 253 8.28 1.05 8.53
CA ARG A 253 7.53 -0.21 8.40
C ARG A 253 6.22 -0.06 7.64
N ILE A 254 5.84 1.16 7.28
CA ILE A 254 4.54 1.47 6.68
C ILE A 254 4.69 1.59 5.17
N ILE A 255 3.91 0.81 4.43
CA ILE A 255 3.67 0.94 3.00
C ILE A 255 2.28 1.52 2.84
N ILE A 256 2.11 2.48 1.94
CA ILE A 256 0.81 3.08 1.64
C ILE A 256 0.31 2.61 0.27
N ASP A 257 -0.98 2.31 0.21
CA ASP A 257 -1.67 1.95 -1.03
C ASP A 257 -2.83 2.95 -1.26
N PRO A 258 -2.84 3.69 -2.38
CA PRO A 258 -3.95 4.58 -2.73
C PRO A 258 -5.26 3.82 -3.00
N GLY A 259 -5.23 2.49 -3.17
CA GLY A 259 -6.39 1.65 -3.42
C GLY A 259 -7.05 1.93 -4.76
N ILE A 260 -6.26 1.95 -5.85
CA ILE A 260 -6.78 2.10 -7.21
C ILE A 260 -7.73 0.93 -7.51
N GLY A 261 -8.91 1.23 -8.07
CA GLY A 261 -9.98 0.23 -8.27
C GLY A 261 -10.93 0.03 -7.08
N PHE A 262 -10.59 0.57 -5.89
CA PHE A 262 -11.40 0.46 -4.68
C PHE A 262 -12.14 1.78 -4.39
N GLY A 263 -13.35 1.91 -4.96
CA GLY A 263 -14.19 3.11 -4.77
C GLY A 263 -13.55 4.37 -5.35
N LYS A 264 -12.99 4.28 -6.53
CA LYS A 264 -12.47 5.40 -7.32
C LYS A 264 -13.01 5.29 -8.74
N ASN A 265 -13.44 6.44 -9.28
CA ASN A 265 -13.80 6.64 -10.68
C ASN A 265 -12.67 7.38 -11.40
N LEU A 266 -12.72 7.32 -12.71
CA LEU A 266 -11.85 8.12 -13.60
C LEU A 266 -12.26 9.59 -13.56
#